data_67555010e3d02af98dc4d86c15e0bea5
#
_entry.id   67555010e3d02af98dc4d86c15e0bea5
#
_cell.length_a   1.000
_cell.length_b   1.000
_cell.length_c   1.000
_cell.angle_alpha   90.00
_cell.angle_beta   90.00
_cell.angle_gamma   90.00
#
_symmetry.space_group_name_H-M   'P 1'
#
loop_
_entity.id
_entity.type
_entity.pdbx_description
1 polymer ?
#
loop_
_entity_poly.entity_id
_entity_poly.type
_entity_poly.pdbx_seq_one_letter_code
_entity_poly.pdbx_strand_id
1 'polypeptide(L)'
;MTRSRRLNALVAALSLSVVSGFAAVQAQADTLRVGMSGGYFPFTFVERDELKGFEVDLMNAVGEVTGDDIEFVTASFSGLAGLLDSGRIDTIANQITITPEREAKYAFTEPYVYDGAQVVVRAGNDTIQGVEDLSGKTVAVNLGSNYEQLLRELPNADEIDIRTYESNVEQDVALGRTNAFIMDRVSATQVIKERGLPLELAGQPFTVIENALPFRDNEAGNAQRDRVDAALAELRDNGTLSEISQKWFDTDITQQPE
;
A
#
# COMPACT_ATOMS: atom_id res chain seq x y z
N MET A 1 -81.23 -20.67 -61.41
CA MET A 1 -79.96 -21.38 -61.42
C MET A 1 -78.89 -20.34 -61.28
N THR A 2 -78.21 -20.27 -60.13
CA THR A 2 -76.80 -19.90 -60.06
C THR A 2 -76.39 -19.79 -58.55
N ARG A 3 -75.34 -20.48 -58.20
CA ARG A 3 -74.85 -20.70 -56.82
C ARG A 3 -74.04 -19.54 -56.28
N SER A 4 -74.42 -19.10 -55.06
CA SER A 4 -73.61 -18.23 -54.17
C SER A 4 -72.38 -18.93 -53.66
N ARG A 5 -71.20 -18.35 -53.83
CA ARG A 5 -69.99 -18.74 -53.13
C ARG A 5 -69.70 -17.69 -52.06
N ARG A 6 -69.78 -18.09 -50.81
CA ARG A 6 -69.36 -17.31 -49.67
C ARG A 6 -67.83 -17.33 -49.55
N LEU A 7 -67.21 -16.18 -49.55
CA LEU A 7 -65.75 -16.01 -49.27
C LEU A 7 -65.58 -15.73 -47.79
N ASN A 8 -65.00 -16.67 -47.09
CA ASN A 8 -64.58 -16.47 -45.70
C ASN A 8 -63.20 -15.77 -45.66
N ALA A 9 -63.16 -14.55 -45.14
CA ALA A 9 -61.92 -13.87 -44.88
C ALA A 9 -61.41 -14.29 -43.51
N LEU A 10 -60.28 -15.00 -43.48
CA LEU A 10 -59.48 -15.25 -42.27
C LEU A 10 -58.63 -14.02 -41.97
N VAL A 11 -58.93 -13.38 -40.85
CA VAL A 11 -58.06 -12.33 -40.27
C VAL A 11 -56.99 -13.04 -39.43
N ALA A 12 -55.78 -13.12 -39.91
CA ALA A 12 -54.62 -13.56 -39.12
C ALA A 12 -54.06 -12.38 -38.33
N ALA A 13 -54.28 -12.39 -37.02
CA ALA A 13 -53.68 -11.44 -36.08
C ALA A 13 -52.21 -11.84 -35.88
N LEU A 14 -51.29 -11.05 -36.39
CA LEU A 14 -49.83 -11.21 -36.17
C LEU A 14 -49.50 -10.54 -34.85
N SER A 15 -49.35 -11.33 -33.79
CA SER A 15 -48.82 -10.88 -32.50
C SER A 15 -47.33 -10.67 -32.56
N LEU A 16 -46.87 -9.43 -32.72
CA LEU A 16 -45.48 -9.05 -32.68
C LEU A 16 -45.00 -9.01 -31.21
N SER A 17 -44.42 -10.10 -30.72
CA SER A 17 -43.79 -10.16 -29.41
C SER A 17 -42.43 -9.42 -29.47
N VAL A 18 -42.42 -8.18 -28.99
CA VAL A 18 -41.14 -7.44 -28.75
C VAL A 18 -40.47 -8.07 -27.55
N VAL A 19 -39.52 -8.97 -27.79
CA VAL A 19 -38.57 -9.45 -26.80
C VAL A 19 -37.58 -8.32 -26.59
N SER A 20 -37.79 -7.47 -25.58
CA SER A 20 -36.78 -6.52 -25.09
C SER A 20 -35.67 -7.33 -24.42
N GLY A 21 -34.64 -7.67 -25.18
CA GLY A 21 -33.40 -8.21 -24.64
C GLY A 21 -32.74 -7.15 -23.79
N PHE A 22 -32.87 -7.27 -22.48
CA PHE A 22 -31.94 -6.62 -21.57
C PHE A 22 -30.57 -7.25 -21.82
N ALA A 23 -29.75 -6.61 -22.67
CA ALA A 23 -28.33 -6.86 -22.66
C ALA A 23 -27.83 -6.43 -21.26
N ALA A 24 -27.61 -7.41 -20.39
CA ALA A 24 -26.82 -7.16 -19.20
C ALA A 24 -25.43 -6.73 -19.72
N VAL A 25 -25.14 -5.44 -19.62
CA VAL A 25 -23.77 -4.96 -19.76
C VAL A 25 -23.04 -5.63 -18.59
N GLN A 26 -22.33 -6.71 -18.88
CA GLN A 26 -21.35 -7.23 -17.96
C GLN A 26 -20.34 -6.10 -17.80
N ALA A 27 -20.35 -5.43 -16.65
CA ALA A 27 -19.27 -4.57 -16.27
C ALA A 27 -18.03 -5.48 -16.25
N GLN A 28 -17.15 -5.29 -17.23
CA GLN A 28 -15.87 -5.95 -17.23
C GLN A 28 -15.11 -5.38 -16.06
N ALA A 29 -14.63 -6.22 -15.15
CA ALA A 29 -13.76 -5.81 -14.07
C ALA A 29 -12.56 -5.09 -14.69
N ASP A 30 -12.29 -3.88 -14.20
CA ASP A 30 -11.06 -3.19 -14.58
C ASP A 30 -9.89 -3.84 -13.82
N THR A 31 -8.71 -3.83 -14.39
CA THR A 31 -7.51 -4.32 -13.69
C THR A 31 -6.84 -3.15 -12.99
N LEU A 32 -6.64 -3.26 -11.68
CA LEU A 32 -5.83 -2.33 -10.89
C LEU A 32 -4.45 -2.94 -10.65
N ARG A 33 -3.42 -2.37 -11.28
CA ARG A 33 -2.03 -2.82 -11.14
C ARG A 33 -1.39 -2.17 -9.94
N VAL A 34 -1.04 -2.97 -8.95
CA VAL A 34 -0.52 -2.55 -7.65
C VAL A 34 0.96 -2.89 -7.54
N GLY A 35 1.80 -1.87 -7.45
CA GLY A 35 3.25 -2.03 -7.25
C GLY A 35 3.61 -2.27 -5.78
N MET A 36 4.49 -3.24 -5.52
CA MET A 36 5.03 -3.50 -4.19
C MET A 36 6.42 -4.13 -4.26
N SER A 37 7.21 -3.99 -3.18
CA SER A 37 8.59 -4.50 -3.19
C SER A 37 8.68 -6.00 -2.95
N GLY A 38 7.74 -6.58 -2.23
CA GLY A 38 7.84 -7.98 -1.79
C GLY A 38 8.99 -8.24 -0.80
N GLY A 39 9.56 -7.19 -0.20
CA GLY A 39 10.68 -7.28 0.74
C GLY A 39 10.47 -6.50 2.04
N TYR A 40 9.28 -5.98 2.30
CA TYR A 40 8.98 -5.15 3.47
C TYR A 40 8.03 -5.84 4.45
N PHE A 41 8.59 -6.70 5.30
CA PHE A 41 7.83 -7.46 6.30
C PHE A 41 7.32 -6.55 7.43
N PRO A 42 6.05 -6.71 7.90
CA PRO A 42 5.03 -7.65 7.41
C PRO A 42 4.02 -7.01 6.43
N PHE A 43 4.31 -5.85 5.85
CA PHE A 43 3.41 -5.14 4.95
C PHE A 43 3.30 -5.81 3.57
N THR A 44 4.44 -6.07 2.93
CA THR A 44 4.53 -6.77 1.66
C THR A 44 5.84 -7.57 1.59
N PHE A 45 5.75 -8.89 1.53
CA PHE A 45 6.91 -9.77 1.52
C PHE A 45 6.63 -11.07 0.78
N VAL A 46 7.71 -11.69 0.27
CA VAL A 46 7.62 -13.02 -0.35
C VAL A 46 8.02 -14.09 0.65
N GLU A 47 7.14 -15.07 0.85
CA GLU A 47 7.41 -16.25 1.64
C GLU A 47 7.03 -17.50 0.86
N ARG A 48 7.98 -18.43 0.65
CA ARG A 48 7.78 -19.66 -0.11
C ARG A 48 7.19 -19.42 -1.51
N ASP A 49 7.76 -18.41 -2.21
CA ASP A 49 7.34 -17.96 -3.54
C ASP A 49 5.91 -17.35 -3.61
N GLU A 50 5.31 -17.03 -2.48
CA GLU A 50 4.01 -16.40 -2.39
C GLU A 50 4.14 -14.99 -1.83
N LEU A 51 3.54 -14.01 -2.51
CA LEU A 51 3.46 -12.62 -2.05
C LEU A 51 2.38 -12.51 -0.98
N LYS A 52 2.73 -11.97 0.17
CA LYS A 52 1.90 -11.86 1.38
C LYS A 52 2.10 -10.52 2.07
N GLY A 53 1.22 -10.22 3.00
CA GLY A 53 1.36 -9.10 3.91
C GLY A 53 0.07 -8.32 4.10
N PHE A 54 0.13 -7.36 5.00
CA PHE A 54 -0.99 -6.49 5.30
C PHE A 54 -1.53 -5.79 4.03
N GLU A 55 -0.65 -5.25 3.20
CA GLU A 55 -1.06 -4.53 2.00
C GLU A 55 -1.54 -5.43 0.88
N VAL A 56 -1.12 -6.70 0.85
CA VAL A 56 -1.69 -7.69 -0.07
C VAL A 56 -3.14 -7.99 0.31
N ASP A 57 -3.41 -8.23 1.59
CA ASP A 57 -4.77 -8.44 2.09
C ASP A 57 -5.65 -7.20 1.89
N LEU A 58 -5.10 -6.02 2.19
CA LEU A 58 -5.78 -4.74 1.98
C LEU A 58 -6.21 -4.54 0.52
N MET A 59 -5.29 -4.72 -0.42
CA MET A 59 -5.59 -4.49 -1.84
C MET A 59 -6.56 -5.53 -2.40
N ASN A 60 -6.50 -6.78 -1.93
CA ASN A 60 -7.51 -7.78 -2.26
C ASN A 60 -8.90 -7.37 -1.75
N ALA A 61 -9.00 -6.88 -0.50
CA ALA A 61 -10.27 -6.36 0.04
C ALA A 61 -10.77 -5.13 -0.74
N VAL A 62 -9.87 -4.23 -1.16
CA VAL A 62 -10.21 -3.10 -2.06
C VAL A 62 -10.79 -3.63 -3.37
N GLY A 63 -10.16 -4.65 -3.99
CA GLY A 63 -10.66 -5.27 -5.22
C GLY A 63 -12.05 -5.88 -5.06
N GLU A 64 -12.33 -6.52 -3.92
CA GLU A 64 -13.67 -7.06 -3.61
C GLU A 64 -14.74 -5.96 -3.56
N VAL A 65 -14.42 -4.80 -2.98
CA VAL A 65 -15.35 -3.65 -2.89
C VAL A 65 -15.52 -2.95 -4.23
N THR A 66 -14.42 -2.68 -4.95
CA THR A 66 -14.46 -1.94 -6.24
C THR A 66 -14.93 -2.80 -7.40
N GLY A 67 -14.82 -4.14 -7.29
CA GLY A 67 -15.05 -5.09 -8.38
C GLY A 67 -13.87 -5.16 -9.36
N ASP A 68 -12.70 -4.64 -9.02
CA ASP A 68 -11.50 -4.69 -9.85
C ASP A 68 -10.72 -6.01 -9.65
N ASP A 69 -10.10 -6.48 -10.74
CA ASP A 69 -9.08 -7.51 -10.66
C ASP A 69 -7.76 -6.89 -10.20
N ILE A 70 -7.21 -7.35 -9.07
CA ILE A 70 -5.94 -6.85 -8.54
C ILE A 70 -4.76 -7.61 -9.15
N GLU A 71 -3.89 -6.89 -9.86
CA GLU A 71 -2.64 -7.42 -10.40
C GLU A 71 -1.45 -6.87 -9.59
N PHE A 72 -0.75 -7.73 -8.85
CA PHE A 72 0.44 -7.34 -8.11
C PHE A 72 1.69 -7.36 -9.00
N VAL A 73 2.39 -6.23 -9.03
CA VAL A 73 3.64 -6.04 -9.77
C VAL A 73 4.79 -5.81 -8.78
N THR A 74 5.74 -6.74 -8.73
CA THR A 74 6.88 -6.63 -7.82
C THR A 74 8.09 -5.98 -8.48
N ALA A 75 8.72 -5.04 -7.76
CA ALA A 75 9.96 -4.37 -8.18
C ALA A 75 10.77 -3.93 -6.95
N SER A 76 12.01 -3.43 -7.13
CA SER A 76 12.70 -2.77 -6.01
C SER A 76 11.90 -1.56 -5.52
N PHE A 77 11.96 -1.27 -4.22
CA PHE A 77 11.25 -0.10 -3.65
C PHE A 77 11.61 1.19 -4.39
N SER A 78 12.90 1.42 -4.64
CA SER A 78 13.39 2.58 -5.39
C SER A 78 12.86 2.69 -6.83
N GLY A 79 12.49 1.55 -7.43
CA GLY A 79 11.95 1.47 -8.79
C GLY A 79 10.45 1.73 -8.90
N LEU A 80 9.68 1.58 -7.81
CA LEU A 80 8.21 1.66 -7.85
C LEU A 80 7.69 3.00 -8.35
N ALA A 81 8.28 4.12 -7.92
CA ALA A 81 7.90 5.45 -8.38
C ALA A 81 8.03 5.59 -9.91
N GLY A 82 9.11 5.07 -10.49
CA GLY A 82 9.30 5.07 -11.95
C GLY A 82 8.29 4.20 -12.71
N LEU A 83 7.81 3.09 -12.11
CA LEU A 83 6.74 2.30 -12.68
C LEU A 83 5.40 3.04 -12.63
N LEU A 84 5.10 3.75 -11.55
CA LEU A 84 3.91 4.58 -11.42
C LEU A 84 3.92 5.74 -12.43
N ASP A 85 5.03 6.46 -12.53
CA ASP A 85 5.21 7.57 -13.49
C ASP A 85 5.01 7.12 -14.93
N SER A 86 5.53 5.95 -15.29
CA SER A 86 5.42 5.40 -16.65
C SER A 86 4.08 4.72 -16.94
N GLY A 87 3.17 4.63 -15.97
CA GLY A 87 1.87 3.98 -16.12
C GLY A 87 1.95 2.45 -16.23
N ARG A 88 3.03 1.82 -15.80
CA ARG A 88 3.14 0.36 -15.72
C ARG A 88 2.40 -0.22 -14.54
N ILE A 89 2.27 0.56 -13.48
CA ILE A 89 1.39 0.32 -12.34
C ILE A 89 0.45 1.52 -12.17
N ASP A 90 -0.64 1.32 -11.45
CA ASP A 90 -1.66 2.34 -11.23
C ASP A 90 -1.53 2.98 -9.86
N THR A 91 -1.08 2.19 -8.87
CA THR A 91 -0.79 2.65 -7.50
C THR A 91 0.39 1.87 -6.90
N ILE A 92 0.88 2.34 -5.75
CA ILE A 92 1.91 1.65 -4.96
C ILE A 92 1.34 1.34 -3.58
N ALA A 93 1.31 0.05 -3.21
CA ALA A 93 1.03 -0.40 -1.86
C ALA A 93 2.35 -0.93 -1.25
N ASN A 94 3.08 -0.05 -0.56
CA ASN A 94 4.39 -0.32 0.05
C ASN A 94 4.74 0.72 1.12
N GLN A 95 3.78 1.05 1.98
CA GLN A 95 3.92 2.04 3.06
C GLN A 95 4.46 3.37 2.54
N ILE A 96 3.77 3.93 1.53
CA ILE A 96 4.18 5.21 0.96
C ILE A 96 3.71 6.34 1.86
N THR A 97 4.66 6.90 2.59
CA THR A 97 4.41 8.06 3.46
C THR A 97 4.02 9.28 2.64
N ILE A 98 2.98 9.97 3.08
CA ILE A 98 2.61 11.30 2.56
C ILE A 98 3.70 12.29 2.96
N THR A 99 4.32 12.92 1.98
CA THR A 99 5.29 14.02 2.18
C THR A 99 4.99 15.15 1.23
N PRO A 100 5.34 16.41 1.55
CA PRO A 100 5.10 17.55 0.65
C PRO A 100 5.69 17.35 -0.75
N GLU A 101 6.85 16.70 -0.86
CA GLU A 101 7.48 16.40 -2.15
C GLU A 101 6.64 15.41 -2.96
N ARG A 102 6.10 14.36 -2.31
CA ARG A 102 5.28 13.34 -2.96
C ARG A 102 3.89 13.87 -3.31
N GLU A 103 3.27 14.69 -2.43
CA GLU A 103 1.99 15.35 -2.69
C GLU A 103 2.06 16.33 -3.87
N ALA A 104 3.20 16.96 -4.08
CA ALA A 104 3.40 17.83 -5.26
C ALA A 104 3.42 17.06 -6.60
N LYS A 105 3.46 15.72 -6.55
CA LYS A 105 3.62 14.86 -7.73
C LYS A 105 2.50 13.85 -7.92
N TYR A 106 1.90 13.38 -6.84
CA TYR A 106 0.92 12.30 -6.82
C TYR A 106 -0.36 12.70 -6.10
N ALA A 107 -1.48 12.17 -6.55
CA ALA A 107 -2.74 12.22 -5.82
C ALA A 107 -2.80 11.03 -4.85
N PHE A 108 -2.93 11.31 -3.56
CA PHE A 108 -3.02 10.29 -2.51
C PHE A 108 -4.48 9.99 -2.14
N THR A 109 -4.73 8.76 -1.67
CA THR A 109 -5.92 8.44 -0.88
C THR A 109 -5.83 9.09 0.51
N GLU A 110 -6.91 9.03 1.30
CA GLU A 110 -6.79 9.22 2.75
C GLU A 110 -5.83 8.19 3.35
N PRO A 111 -5.15 8.51 4.46
CA PRO A 111 -4.24 7.57 5.11
C PRO A 111 -4.94 6.28 5.54
N TYR A 112 -4.33 5.14 5.29
CA TYR A 112 -4.82 3.84 5.76
C TYR A 112 -3.97 3.25 6.89
N VAL A 113 -2.78 3.82 7.17
CA VAL A 113 -1.90 3.47 8.29
C VAL A 113 -1.34 4.73 8.93
N TYR A 114 -1.33 4.72 10.26
CA TYR A 114 -0.69 5.72 11.11
C TYR A 114 0.38 5.04 11.96
N ASP A 115 1.62 5.53 11.90
CA ASP A 115 2.76 4.97 12.62
C ASP A 115 3.77 6.07 12.99
N GLY A 116 4.98 5.70 13.32
CA GLY A 116 6.06 6.62 13.63
C GLY A 116 7.42 6.13 13.12
N ALA A 117 8.27 7.08 12.71
CA ALA A 117 9.65 6.78 12.35
C ALA A 117 10.46 6.42 13.59
N GLN A 118 11.04 5.22 13.60
CA GLN A 118 11.70 4.61 14.75
C GLN A 118 13.17 4.33 14.47
N VAL A 119 14.02 4.72 15.41
CA VAL A 119 15.42 4.28 15.44
C VAL A 119 15.48 2.86 16.00
N VAL A 120 16.15 1.97 15.28
CA VAL A 120 16.36 0.58 15.69
C VAL A 120 17.86 0.30 15.75
N VAL A 121 18.27 -0.33 16.82
CA VAL A 121 19.67 -0.64 17.11
C VAL A 121 19.87 -2.12 17.40
N ARG A 122 21.11 -2.55 17.49
CA ARG A 122 21.42 -3.90 17.96
C ARG A 122 21.10 -4.03 19.45
N ALA A 123 20.51 -5.14 19.85
CA ALA A 123 20.17 -5.43 21.24
C ALA A 123 21.39 -5.33 22.17
N GLY A 124 21.21 -4.64 23.31
CA GLY A 124 22.27 -4.32 24.25
C GLY A 124 23.08 -3.07 23.87
N ASN A 125 22.59 -2.25 22.95
CA ASN A 125 23.17 -0.95 22.68
C ASN A 125 22.87 0.02 23.83
N ASP A 126 23.88 0.72 24.32
CA ASP A 126 23.78 1.69 25.41
C ASP A 126 24.14 3.12 24.97
N THR A 127 24.48 3.32 23.68
CA THR A 127 25.01 4.59 23.16
C THR A 127 24.01 5.38 22.30
N ILE A 128 22.95 4.73 21.82
CA ILE A 128 21.91 5.35 20.99
C ILE A 128 20.58 5.13 21.69
N GLN A 129 19.99 6.17 22.21
CA GLN A 129 18.70 6.15 22.90
C GLN A 129 17.59 6.84 22.09
N GLY A 130 17.96 7.49 20.97
CA GLY A 130 17.05 8.20 20.09
C GLY A 130 17.76 8.78 18.88
N VAL A 131 17.03 9.57 18.09
CA VAL A 131 17.55 10.22 16.89
C VAL A 131 18.64 11.24 17.18
N GLU A 132 18.65 11.82 18.38
CA GLU A 132 19.63 12.81 18.84
C GLU A 132 21.05 12.23 18.97
N ASP A 133 21.16 10.92 19.19
CA ASP A 133 22.44 10.23 19.43
C ASP A 133 23.09 9.71 18.14
N LEU A 134 22.55 10.05 16.97
CA LEU A 134 23.02 9.56 15.68
C LEU A 134 24.27 10.27 15.15
N SER A 135 24.71 11.38 15.74
CA SER A 135 25.98 12.06 15.37
C SER A 135 27.17 11.12 15.47
N GLY A 136 27.98 11.07 14.41
CA GLY A 136 29.13 10.18 14.29
C GLY A 136 28.78 8.69 14.10
N LYS A 137 27.52 8.35 13.87
CA LYS A 137 27.06 6.97 13.63
C LYS A 137 26.82 6.68 12.17
N THR A 138 26.92 5.41 11.81
CA THR A 138 26.49 4.90 10.51
C THR A 138 25.06 4.42 10.62
N VAL A 139 24.14 5.02 9.85
CA VAL A 139 22.70 4.73 9.88
C VAL A 139 22.24 4.19 8.53
N ALA A 140 21.61 3.04 8.53
CA ALA A 140 21.06 2.39 7.35
C ALA A 140 19.62 2.80 7.11
N VAL A 141 19.25 3.05 5.84
CA VAL A 141 17.88 3.31 5.39
C VAL A 141 17.64 2.71 4.02
N ASN A 142 16.38 2.49 3.67
CA ASN A 142 16.04 2.08 2.31
C ASN A 142 16.22 3.26 1.34
N LEU A 143 16.82 2.99 0.19
CA LEU A 143 17.06 3.97 -0.88
C LEU A 143 15.73 4.56 -1.37
N GLY A 144 15.64 5.90 -1.37
CA GLY A 144 14.43 6.63 -1.79
C GLY A 144 13.28 6.61 -0.78
N SER A 145 13.52 6.13 0.44
CA SER A 145 12.51 6.18 1.50
C SER A 145 12.40 7.59 2.10
N ASN A 146 11.23 7.88 2.71
CA ASN A 146 11.06 9.07 3.54
C ASN A 146 12.05 9.10 4.73
N TYR A 147 12.51 7.96 5.21
CA TYR A 147 13.50 7.87 6.30
C TYR A 147 14.86 8.40 5.89
N GLU A 148 15.28 8.20 4.64
CA GLU A 148 16.48 8.84 4.09
C GLU A 148 16.32 10.36 4.11
N GLN A 149 15.17 10.88 3.67
CA GLN A 149 14.88 12.31 3.66
C GLN A 149 14.87 12.87 5.09
N LEU A 150 14.16 12.22 6.02
CA LEU A 150 14.10 12.63 7.43
C LEU A 150 15.49 12.73 8.06
N LEU A 151 16.39 11.76 7.81
CA LEU A 151 17.76 11.81 8.31
C LEU A 151 18.55 12.98 7.72
N ARG A 152 18.36 13.29 6.42
CA ARG A 152 19.06 14.40 5.74
C ARG A 152 18.57 15.77 6.20
N GLU A 153 17.37 15.86 6.78
CA GLU A 153 16.76 17.08 7.30
C GLU A 153 17.09 17.32 8.78
N LEU A 154 17.74 16.37 9.44
CA LEU A 154 18.15 16.57 10.85
C LEU A 154 19.19 17.69 10.96
N PRO A 155 19.19 18.46 12.05
CA PRO A 155 20.16 19.55 12.28
C PRO A 155 21.63 19.08 12.25
N ASN A 156 21.86 17.82 12.57
CA ASN A 156 23.18 17.17 12.62
C ASN A 156 23.40 16.16 11.47
N ALA A 157 22.64 16.28 10.38
CA ALA A 157 22.74 15.34 9.24
C ALA A 157 24.15 15.17 8.68
N ASP A 158 24.95 16.24 8.65
CA ASP A 158 26.34 16.25 8.16
C ASP A 158 27.29 15.40 9.04
N GLU A 159 26.87 15.08 10.26
CA GLU A 159 27.63 14.23 11.20
C GLU A 159 27.22 12.75 11.12
N ILE A 160 26.19 12.41 10.33
CA ILE A 160 25.64 11.06 10.21
C ILE A 160 26.14 10.41 8.90
N ASP A 161 26.76 9.22 9.00
CA ASP A 161 27.10 8.39 7.82
C ASP A 161 25.84 7.64 7.37
N ILE A 162 25.04 8.27 6.51
CA ILE A 162 23.79 7.69 5.98
C ILE A 162 24.13 6.71 4.86
N ARG A 163 23.77 5.43 5.05
CA ARG A 163 23.92 4.37 4.04
C ARG A 163 22.58 3.90 3.53
N THR A 164 22.42 3.93 2.22
CA THR A 164 21.19 3.50 1.55
C THR A 164 21.30 2.07 1.03
N TYR A 165 20.22 1.32 1.15
CA TYR A 165 20.10 -0.08 0.77
C TYR A 165 18.82 -0.32 -0.03
N GLU A 166 18.84 -1.26 -0.94
CA GLU A 166 17.62 -1.72 -1.63
C GLU A 166 16.74 -2.61 -0.72
N SER A 167 17.35 -3.34 0.23
CA SER A 167 16.66 -4.24 1.16
C SER A 167 17.57 -4.66 2.31
N ASN A 168 17.01 -5.37 3.31
CA ASN A 168 17.73 -6.05 4.42
C ASN A 168 18.57 -5.12 5.32
N VAL A 169 18.14 -3.89 5.51
CA VAL A 169 18.81 -2.91 6.40
C VAL A 169 18.97 -3.46 7.84
N GLU A 170 18.00 -4.22 8.30
CA GLU A 170 17.96 -4.82 9.64
C GLU A 170 19.08 -5.83 9.89
N GLN A 171 19.52 -6.54 8.84
CA GLN A 171 20.58 -7.54 8.97
C GLN A 171 21.95 -6.91 9.23
N ASP A 172 22.25 -5.77 8.62
CA ASP A 172 23.52 -5.09 8.81
C ASP A 172 23.67 -4.52 10.21
N VAL A 173 22.56 -4.03 10.81
CA VAL A 173 22.54 -3.62 12.22
C VAL A 173 22.68 -4.83 13.16
N ALA A 174 21.92 -5.90 12.91
CA ALA A 174 22.01 -7.13 13.70
C ALA A 174 23.43 -7.72 13.71
N LEU A 175 24.16 -7.60 12.59
CA LEU A 175 25.56 -8.04 12.44
C LEU A 175 26.58 -7.00 12.93
N GLY A 176 26.14 -5.80 13.34
CA GLY A 176 27.03 -4.73 13.81
C GLY A 176 27.85 -4.04 12.71
N ARG A 177 27.41 -4.12 11.44
CA ARG A 177 28.03 -3.44 10.30
C ARG A 177 27.64 -1.98 10.19
N THR A 178 26.42 -1.65 10.67
CA THR A 178 25.90 -0.31 10.86
C THR A 178 25.43 -0.15 12.30
N ASN A 179 25.33 1.08 12.80
CA ASN A 179 25.00 1.34 14.20
C ASN A 179 23.50 1.31 14.45
N ALA A 180 22.71 1.80 13.49
CA ALA A 180 21.26 1.88 13.57
C ALA A 180 20.63 1.77 12.18
N PHE A 181 19.32 1.57 12.13
CA PHE A 181 18.49 1.81 10.96
C PHE A 181 17.20 2.52 11.35
N ILE A 182 16.51 3.10 10.37
CA ILE A 182 15.22 3.76 10.58
C ILE A 182 14.16 3.04 9.74
N MET A 183 13.00 2.77 10.37
CA MET A 183 11.81 2.25 9.70
C MET A 183 10.54 2.55 10.52
N ASP A 184 9.38 2.09 10.05
CA ASP A 184 8.14 2.12 10.81
C ASP A 184 8.29 1.36 12.12
N ARG A 185 7.79 1.95 13.22
CA ARG A 185 7.85 1.32 14.55
C ARG A 185 7.17 -0.06 14.56
N VAL A 186 6.02 -0.16 13.92
CA VAL A 186 5.24 -1.40 13.86
C VAL A 186 6.01 -2.48 13.10
N SER A 187 6.60 -2.15 11.96
CA SER A 187 7.45 -3.09 11.20
C SER A 187 8.66 -3.51 12.00
N ALA A 188 9.38 -2.57 12.62
CA ALA A 188 10.51 -2.87 13.49
C ALA A 188 10.14 -3.83 14.62
N THR A 189 8.99 -3.59 15.28
CA THR A 189 8.48 -4.45 16.35
C THR A 189 8.22 -5.89 15.85
N GLN A 190 7.59 -6.04 14.69
CA GLN A 190 7.31 -7.34 14.09
C GLN A 190 8.59 -8.05 13.61
N VAL A 191 9.54 -7.33 13.03
CA VAL A 191 10.86 -7.88 12.67
C VAL A 191 11.58 -8.44 13.89
N ILE A 192 11.61 -7.70 15.00
CA ILE A 192 12.24 -8.15 16.26
C ILE A 192 11.52 -9.40 16.80
N LYS A 193 10.18 -9.35 16.86
CA LYS A 193 9.36 -10.43 17.43
C LYS A 193 9.43 -11.72 16.61
N GLU A 194 9.22 -11.64 15.29
CA GLU A 194 8.99 -12.80 14.44
C GLU A 194 10.27 -13.34 13.79
N ARG A 195 11.25 -12.48 13.51
CA ARG A 195 12.51 -12.90 12.89
C ARG A 195 13.62 -13.19 13.90
N GLY A 196 13.42 -12.88 15.18
CA GLY A 196 14.34 -13.18 16.25
C GLY A 196 15.73 -12.55 16.07
N LEU A 197 15.82 -11.44 15.33
CA LEU A 197 17.08 -10.70 15.18
C LEU A 197 17.45 -10.03 16.51
N PRO A 198 18.73 -9.94 16.86
CA PRO A 198 19.21 -9.27 18.07
C PRO A 198 19.12 -7.75 17.91
N LEU A 199 17.92 -7.23 17.84
CA LEU A 199 17.59 -5.83 17.63
C LEU A 199 16.69 -5.32 18.76
N GLU A 200 16.71 -4.00 19.00
CA GLU A 200 15.80 -3.31 19.92
C GLU A 200 15.48 -1.91 19.41
N LEU A 201 14.34 -1.39 19.87
CA LEU A 201 13.91 -0.02 19.55
C LEU A 201 14.68 0.95 20.45
N ALA A 202 15.28 1.99 19.88
CA ALA A 202 15.93 3.07 20.62
C ALA A 202 14.97 4.25 20.78
N GLY A 203 14.54 4.48 22.01
CA GLY A 203 13.64 5.57 22.39
C GLY A 203 12.22 5.44 21.82
N GLN A 204 11.57 6.60 21.68
CA GLN A 204 10.25 6.71 21.07
C GLN A 204 10.39 7.07 19.58
N PRO A 205 9.32 6.87 18.76
CA PRO A 205 9.30 7.41 17.41
C PRO A 205 9.55 8.92 17.43
N PHE A 206 10.36 9.41 16.52
CA PHE A 206 10.76 10.83 16.50
C PHE A 206 9.91 11.68 15.55
N THR A 207 9.05 11.07 14.75
CA THR A 207 8.01 11.75 13.94
C THR A 207 6.85 10.82 13.63
N VAL A 208 5.68 11.41 13.39
CA VAL A 208 4.49 10.69 12.94
C VAL A 208 4.62 10.37 11.45
N ILE A 209 4.14 9.20 11.06
CA ILE A 209 4.10 8.71 9.67
C ILE A 209 2.65 8.43 9.31
N GLU A 210 2.19 8.99 8.21
CA GLU A 210 0.90 8.73 7.60
C GLU A 210 1.13 8.10 6.23
N ASN A 211 0.63 6.88 6.03
CA ASN A 211 0.83 6.14 4.79
C ASN A 211 -0.48 6.04 4.00
N ALA A 212 -0.38 6.31 2.70
CA ALA A 212 -1.51 6.30 1.79
C ALA A 212 -1.11 5.73 0.42
N LEU A 213 -2.09 5.48 -0.43
CA LEU A 213 -1.87 4.94 -1.78
C LEU A 213 -1.72 6.10 -2.77
N PRO A 214 -0.53 6.27 -3.40
CA PRO A 214 -0.31 7.29 -4.43
C PRO A 214 -0.83 6.84 -5.79
N PHE A 215 -1.43 7.75 -6.52
CA PHE A 215 -1.83 7.62 -7.91
C PHE A 215 -1.21 8.74 -8.75
N ARG A 216 -1.11 8.56 -10.07
CA ARG A 216 -0.69 9.65 -10.94
C ARG A 216 -1.67 10.81 -10.84
N ASP A 217 -1.18 12.04 -10.68
CA ASP A 217 -2.02 13.24 -10.66
C ASP A 217 -2.43 13.62 -12.09
N ASN A 218 -3.45 12.93 -12.61
CA ASN A 218 -4.11 13.19 -13.87
C ASN A 218 -5.56 12.67 -13.81
N GLU A 219 -6.37 12.95 -14.81
CA GLU A 219 -7.80 12.61 -14.82
C GLU A 219 -8.07 11.11 -14.53
N ALA A 220 -7.33 10.21 -15.18
CA ALA A 220 -7.50 8.77 -15.00
C ALA A 220 -7.02 8.29 -13.61
N GLY A 221 -5.85 8.77 -13.16
CA GLY A 221 -5.31 8.44 -11.84
C GLY A 221 -6.19 8.98 -10.70
N ASN A 222 -6.70 10.20 -10.84
CA ASN A 222 -7.60 10.80 -9.85
C ASN A 222 -8.92 10.02 -9.76
N ALA A 223 -9.48 9.58 -10.89
CA ALA A 223 -10.69 8.75 -10.89
C ALA A 223 -10.46 7.37 -10.23
N GLN A 224 -9.29 6.75 -10.45
CA GLN A 224 -8.90 5.50 -9.77
C GLN A 224 -8.70 5.74 -8.27
N ARG A 225 -7.99 6.81 -7.88
CA ARG A 225 -7.79 7.21 -6.48
C ARG A 225 -9.12 7.39 -5.76
N ASP A 226 -10.07 8.15 -6.33
CA ASP A 226 -11.37 8.41 -5.71
C ASP A 226 -12.16 7.12 -5.48
N ARG A 227 -12.08 6.17 -6.40
CA ARG A 227 -12.74 4.87 -6.31
C ARG A 227 -12.11 3.99 -5.22
N VAL A 228 -10.79 3.95 -5.15
CA VAL A 228 -10.05 3.20 -4.12
C VAL A 228 -10.24 3.85 -2.75
N ASP A 229 -10.25 5.17 -2.69
CA ASP A 229 -10.47 5.92 -1.45
C ASP A 229 -11.87 5.66 -0.86
N ALA A 230 -12.89 5.63 -1.70
CA ALA A 230 -14.24 5.23 -1.28
C ALA A 230 -14.28 3.78 -0.75
N ALA A 231 -13.54 2.86 -1.38
CA ALA A 231 -13.42 1.49 -0.89
C ALA A 231 -12.70 1.41 0.46
N LEU A 232 -11.61 2.17 0.67
CA LEU A 232 -10.93 2.26 1.96
C LEU A 232 -11.85 2.78 3.06
N ALA A 233 -12.69 3.79 2.75
CA ALA A 233 -13.68 4.30 3.69
C ALA A 233 -14.70 3.21 4.07
N GLU A 234 -15.22 2.45 3.10
CA GLU A 234 -16.13 1.32 3.37
C GLU A 234 -15.47 0.24 4.22
N LEU A 235 -14.22 -0.15 3.91
CA LEU A 235 -13.46 -1.14 4.68
C LEU A 235 -13.17 -0.68 6.11
N ARG A 236 -13.00 0.62 6.31
CA ARG A 236 -12.87 1.22 7.65
C ARG A 236 -14.19 1.17 8.41
N ASP A 237 -15.28 1.59 7.78
CA ASP A 237 -16.61 1.67 8.41
C ASP A 237 -17.17 0.29 8.78
N ASN A 238 -16.90 -0.75 7.97
CA ASN A 238 -17.36 -2.11 8.22
C ASN A 238 -16.41 -2.95 9.12
N GLY A 239 -15.25 -2.37 9.49
CA GLY A 239 -14.26 -2.98 10.40
C GLY A 239 -13.24 -3.91 9.72
N THR A 240 -13.35 -4.19 8.43
CA THR A 240 -12.42 -5.08 7.71
C THR A 240 -10.97 -4.58 7.77
N LEU A 241 -10.78 -3.26 7.65
CA LEU A 241 -9.44 -2.65 7.73
C LEU A 241 -8.78 -2.91 9.09
N SER A 242 -9.55 -2.78 10.19
CA SER A 242 -9.10 -3.10 11.54
C SER A 242 -8.80 -4.59 11.72
N GLU A 243 -9.63 -5.49 11.16
CA GLU A 243 -9.41 -6.93 11.21
C GLU A 243 -8.12 -7.34 10.49
N ILE A 244 -7.84 -6.77 9.32
CA ILE A 244 -6.58 -7.00 8.60
C ILE A 244 -5.40 -6.49 9.43
N SER A 245 -5.52 -5.31 10.06
CA SER A 245 -4.49 -4.79 10.96
C SER A 245 -4.22 -5.71 12.15
N GLN A 246 -5.26 -6.16 12.85
CA GLN A 246 -5.14 -7.07 13.97
C GLN A 246 -4.48 -8.41 13.57
N LYS A 247 -4.78 -8.93 12.38
CA LYS A 247 -4.17 -10.15 11.85
C LYS A 247 -2.64 -10.06 11.74
N TRP A 248 -2.11 -8.91 11.32
CA TRP A 248 -0.70 -8.75 11.01
C TRP A 248 0.12 -8.14 12.14
N PHE A 249 -0.51 -7.35 13.00
CA PHE A 249 0.19 -6.53 13.99
C PHE A 249 -0.24 -6.77 15.44
N ASP A 250 -1.27 -7.56 15.69
CA ASP A 250 -1.91 -7.72 17.02
C ASP A 250 -2.43 -6.37 17.59
N THR A 251 -2.57 -5.37 16.73
CA THR A 251 -3.07 -4.03 17.10
C THR A 251 -3.71 -3.36 15.87
N ASP A 252 -4.51 -2.32 16.08
CA ASP A 252 -5.08 -1.52 15.01
C ASP A 252 -4.21 -0.29 14.73
N ILE A 253 -3.52 -0.28 13.60
CA ILE A 253 -2.68 0.84 13.13
C ILE A 253 -3.40 1.70 12.08
N THR A 254 -4.69 1.43 11.84
CA THR A 254 -5.48 2.09 10.78
C THR A 254 -6.28 3.28 11.31
N GLN A 255 -6.25 3.50 12.61
CA GLN A 255 -6.90 4.62 13.29
C GLN A 255 -5.89 5.74 13.57
N GLN A 256 -6.32 6.97 13.31
CA GLN A 256 -5.51 8.13 13.68
C GLN A 256 -5.32 8.16 15.20
N PRO A 257 -4.09 8.30 15.69
CA PRO A 257 -3.85 8.49 17.12
C PRO A 257 -4.54 9.75 17.67
N GLU A 258 -5.13 9.64 18.87
CA GLU A 258 -5.76 10.78 19.55
C GLU A 258 -4.74 11.84 20.01
#